data_4d11633d24dc65e95171d3f686408f2a
#
_entry.id   4d11633d24dc65e95171d3f686408f2a
#
_cell.length_a   1.000
_cell.length_b   1.000
_cell.length_c   1.000
_cell.angle_alpha   90.00
_cell.angle_beta   90.00
_cell.angle_gamma   90.00
#
_symmetry.space_group_name_H-M   'P 1'
#
loop_
_entity.id
_entity.type
_entity.pdbx_description
1 polymer ?
#
loop_
_entity_poly.entity_id
_entity_poly.type
_entity_poly.pdbx_seq_one_letter_code
_entity_poly.pdbx_strand_id
1 'polypeptide(L)'
;MIAPRKVKFEAKKKENENIEFRTFLKCNADEEELDKRFKELHEELFANYDCNRCRNCCKMYHGSIPNEDLERDAQFLNMTKEQFVDTFLVKNEIEHTYETRNKPCDFLEQDGKCKLGECRPESCKKYPYTDQPERLQSLYSVLNAVEVCPVAFEIYERLKKEYHFENR
;
A
#
# COMPACT_ATOMS: atom_id res chain seq x y z
N MET A 1 -6.42 -4.18 -16.05
CA MET A 1 -6.29 -4.10 -14.58
C MET A 1 -7.61 -4.42 -13.91
N ILE A 2 -7.58 -5.12 -12.78
CA ILE A 2 -8.76 -5.54 -12.02
C ILE A 2 -9.49 -4.35 -11.37
N ALA A 3 -10.84 -4.42 -11.25
CA ALA A 3 -11.60 -3.40 -10.53
C ALA A 3 -11.28 -3.43 -9.02
N PRO A 4 -11.14 -2.27 -8.33
CA PRO A 4 -10.76 -2.20 -6.92
C PRO A 4 -11.59 -3.12 -5.99
N ARG A 5 -12.91 -3.17 -6.20
CA ARG A 5 -13.84 -4.00 -5.39
C ARG A 5 -13.61 -5.51 -5.51
N LYS A 6 -12.92 -5.96 -6.56
CA LYS A 6 -12.68 -7.39 -6.85
C LYS A 6 -11.34 -7.89 -6.34
N VAL A 7 -10.39 -6.99 -6.04
CA VAL A 7 -9.00 -7.34 -5.73
C VAL A 7 -8.91 -8.37 -4.63
N LYS A 8 -9.52 -8.10 -3.48
CA LYS A 8 -9.47 -8.99 -2.31
C LYS A 8 -9.96 -10.40 -2.63
N PHE A 9 -11.06 -10.51 -3.37
CA PHE A 9 -11.64 -11.79 -3.75
C PHE A 9 -10.75 -12.56 -4.72
N GLU A 10 -10.23 -11.90 -5.75
CA GLU A 10 -9.36 -12.55 -6.75
C GLU A 10 -7.98 -12.89 -6.16
N ALA A 11 -7.43 -12.04 -5.30
CA ALA A 11 -6.19 -12.33 -4.57
C ALA A 11 -6.35 -13.56 -3.65
N LYS A 12 -7.49 -13.67 -2.96
CA LYS A 12 -7.78 -14.82 -2.10
C LYS A 12 -7.87 -16.13 -2.88
N LYS A 13 -8.47 -16.12 -4.08
CA LYS A 13 -8.48 -17.32 -4.96
C LYS A 13 -7.09 -17.78 -5.35
N LYS A 14 -6.16 -16.84 -5.45
CA LYS A 14 -4.77 -17.07 -5.87
C LYS A 14 -3.78 -17.11 -4.71
N GLU A 15 -4.25 -17.20 -3.47
CA GLU A 15 -3.41 -17.11 -2.28
C GLU A 15 -2.25 -18.13 -2.32
N ASN A 16 -2.57 -19.42 -2.55
CA ASN A 16 -1.56 -20.46 -2.63
C ASN A 16 -0.59 -20.23 -3.80
N GLU A 17 -1.11 -19.93 -4.98
CA GLU A 17 -0.30 -19.60 -6.15
C GLU A 17 0.64 -18.41 -5.88
N ASN A 18 0.15 -17.37 -5.19
CA ASN A 18 0.93 -16.20 -4.83
C ASN A 18 2.06 -16.55 -3.85
N ILE A 19 1.81 -17.43 -2.88
CA ILE A 19 2.82 -17.92 -1.93
C ILE A 19 3.87 -18.77 -2.62
N GLU A 20 3.46 -19.65 -3.52
CA GLU A 20 4.36 -20.48 -4.32
C GLU A 20 5.23 -19.62 -5.25
N PHE A 21 4.65 -18.63 -5.91
CA PHE A 21 5.40 -17.69 -6.74
C PHE A 21 6.40 -16.86 -5.93
N ARG A 22 6.03 -16.41 -4.72
CA ARG A 22 6.98 -15.79 -3.80
C ARG A 22 8.19 -16.71 -3.54
N THR A 23 7.94 -17.99 -3.26
CA THR A 23 9.00 -18.97 -3.00
C THR A 23 9.87 -19.18 -4.24
N PHE A 24 9.24 -19.25 -5.42
CA PHE A 24 9.93 -19.31 -6.70
C PHE A 24 10.87 -18.12 -6.91
N LEU A 25 10.38 -16.89 -6.68
CA LEU A 25 11.20 -15.67 -6.80
C LEU A 25 12.40 -15.70 -5.84
N LYS A 26 12.20 -16.13 -4.59
CA LYS A 26 13.29 -16.26 -3.60
C LYS A 26 14.41 -17.20 -4.05
N CYS A 27 14.11 -18.20 -4.86
CA CYS A 27 15.06 -19.19 -5.31
C CYS A 27 15.69 -18.89 -6.69
N ASN A 28 15.02 -18.08 -7.51
CA ASN A 28 15.36 -17.99 -8.94
C ASN A 28 15.55 -16.56 -9.44
N ALA A 29 15.04 -15.52 -8.75
CA ALA A 29 15.14 -14.16 -9.24
C ALA A 29 16.46 -13.51 -8.84
N ASP A 30 17.03 -12.73 -9.77
CA ASP A 30 18.06 -11.75 -9.47
C ASP A 30 17.44 -10.53 -8.80
N GLU A 31 18.06 -10.02 -7.73
CA GLU A 31 17.51 -8.94 -6.92
C GLU A 31 17.44 -7.60 -7.68
N GLU A 32 18.48 -7.26 -8.41
CA GLU A 32 18.55 -5.99 -9.16
C GLU A 32 17.58 -5.99 -10.35
N GLU A 33 17.50 -7.11 -11.07
CA GLU A 33 16.55 -7.26 -12.16
C GLU A 33 15.10 -7.23 -11.66
N LEU A 34 14.82 -7.88 -10.54
CA LEU A 34 13.49 -7.90 -9.93
C LEU A 34 13.07 -6.49 -9.48
N ASP A 35 13.95 -5.76 -8.79
CA ASP A 35 13.71 -4.38 -8.36
C ASP A 35 13.43 -3.46 -9.54
N LYS A 36 14.26 -3.56 -10.57
CA LYS A 36 14.09 -2.81 -11.82
C LYS A 36 12.72 -3.10 -12.44
N ARG A 37 12.36 -4.39 -12.53
CA ARG A 37 11.12 -4.79 -13.17
C ARG A 37 9.88 -4.37 -12.37
N PHE A 38 9.92 -4.47 -11.05
CA PHE A 38 8.88 -3.94 -10.17
C PHE A 38 8.67 -2.44 -10.39
N LYS A 39 9.76 -1.68 -10.45
CA LYS A 39 9.72 -0.22 -10.66
C LYS A 39 9.13 0.14 -12.03
N GLU A 40 9.56 -0.51 -13.10
CA GLU A 40 9.03 -0.29 -14.45
C GLU A 40 7.53 -0.54 -14.53
N LEU A 41 7.06 -1.65 -13.97
CA LEU A 41 5.64 -1.99 -13.92
C LEU A 41 4.84 -1.02 -13.04
N HIS A 42 5.43 -0.57 -11.93
CA HIS A 42 4.83 0.45 -11.07
C HIS A 42 4.60 1.75 -11.85
N GLU A 43 5.64 2.28 -12.49
CA GLU A 43 5.58 3.52 -13.27
C GLU A 43 4.56 3.41 -14.42
N GLU A 44 4.59 2.31 -15.17
CA GLU A 44 3.65 2.05 -16.26
C GLU A 44 2.19 2.04 -15.79
N LEU A 45 1.91 1.29 -14.73
CA LEU A 45 0.54 1.05 -14.28
C LEU A 45 -0.04 2.23 -13.51
N PHE A 46 0.79 2.98 -12.76
CA PHE A 46 0.35 4.18 -12.04
C PHE A 46 0.21 5.40 -12.93
N ALA A 47 0.84 5.45 -14.12
CA ALA A 47 0.77 6.59 -15.03
C ALA A 47 -0.68 7.06 -15.32
N ASN A 48 -1.63 6.12 -15.34
CA ASN A 48 -3.04 6.41 -15.63
C ASN A 48 -3.98 5.90 -14.54
N TYR A 49 -3.48 5.65 -13.33
CA TYR A 49 -4.28 5.11 -12.23
C TYR A 49 -4.64 6.18 -11.19
N ASP A 50 -5.93 6.38 -11.01
CA ASP A 50 -6.44 7.35 -10.02
C ASP A 50 -6.74 6.68 -8.67
N CYS A 51 -5.80 6.85 -7.73
CA CYS A 51 -5.97 6.36 -6.36
C CYS A 51 -7.16 6.98 -5.64
N ASN A 52 -7.60 8.20 -5.99
CA ASN A 52 -8.75 8.85 -5.36
C ASN A 52 -10.07 8.13 -5.68
N ARG A 53 -10.13 7.42 -6.80
CA ARG A 53 -11.27 6.58 -7.15
C ARG A 53 -11.23 5.18 -6.51
N CYS A 54 -10.04 4.72 -6.13
CA CYS A 54 -9.87 3.38 -5.55
C CYS A 54 -10.04 3.40 -4.03
N ARG A 55 -9.09 4.01 -3.34
CA ARG A 55 -8.99 4.14 -1.87
C ARG A 55 -9.07 2.83 -1.08
N ASN A 56 -8.77 1.68 -1.68
CA ASN A 56 -8.77 0.41 -0.98
C ASN A 56 -7.83 0.41 0.24
N CYS A 57 -6.61 0.95 0.10
CA CYS A 57 -5.68 1.08 1.21
C CYS A 57 -6.26 1.91 2.37
N CYS A 58 -6.89 3.04 2.08
CA CYS A 58 -7.55 3.88 3.10
C CYS A 58 -8.75 3.20 3.76
N LYS A 59 -9.35 2.20 3.13
CA LYS A 59 -10.46 1.42 3.68
C LYS A 59 -10.00 0.22 4.50
N MET A 60 -8.81 -0.30 4.20
CA MET A 60 -8.30 -1.56 4.76
C MET A 60 -7.23 -1.38 5.83
N TYR A 61 -6.47 -0.27 5.79
CA TYR A 61 -5.39 0.00 6.72
C TYR A 61 -5.66 1.23 7.58
N HIS A 62 -5.01 1.27 8.76
CA HIS A 62 -4.86 2.50 9.53
C HIS A 62 -3.82 3.39 8.86
N GLY A 63 -4.05 4.70 8.86
CA GLY A 63 -3.03 5.66 8.46
C GLY A 63 -2.00 5.79 9.58
N SER A 64 -0.71 5.69 9.25
CA SER A 64 0.38 5.89 10.21
C SER A 64 0.88 7.32 10.14
N ILE A 65 0.90 8.01 11.28
CA ILE A 65 1.35 9.40 11.44
C ILE A 65 2.62 9.40 12.30
N PRO A 66 3.77 9.80 11.75
CA PRO A 66 4.99 9.98 12.54
C PRO A 66 4.84 11.06 13.62
N ASN A 67 5.58 10.92 14.73
CA ASN A 67 5.53 11.90 15.82
C ASN A 67 5.91 13.32 15.39
N GLU A 68 6.86 13.44 14.47
CA GLU A 68 7.32 14.71 13.90
C GLU A 68 6.29 15.43 13.04
N ASP A 69 5.32 14.70 12.51
CA ASP A 69 4.27 15.26 11.66
C ASP A 69 3.04 15.76 12.44
N LEU A 70 2.88 15.36 13.69
CA LEU A 70 1.67 15.63 14.48
C LEU A 70 1.32 17.13 14.59
N GLU A 71 2.32 17.98 14.83
CA GLU A 71 2.10 19.42 14.98
C GLU A 71 1.68 20.05 13.65
N ARG A 72 2.37 19.70 12.56
CA ARG A 72 2.06 20.17 11.19
C ARG A 72 0.64 19.75 10.78
N ASP A 73 0.30 18.49 10.99
CA ASP A 73 -0.97 17.90 10.57
C ASP A 73 -2.14 18.47 11.39
N ALA A 74 -1.93 18.71 12.69
CA ALA A 74 -2.89 19.39 13.56
C ALA A 74 -3.15 20.84 13.10
N GLN A 75 -2.07 21.60 12.84
CA GLN A 75 -2.19 22.97 12.35
C GLN A 75 -2.91 23.04 11.00
N PHE A 76 -2.65 22.10 10.11
CA PHE A 76 -3.34 22.01 8.81
C PHE A 76 -4.86 21.86 8.97
N LEU A 77 -5.31 21.17 10.02
CA LEU A 77 -6.73 21.01 10.35
C LEU A 77 -7.27 22.10 11.31
N ASN A 78 -6.49 23.14 11.61
CA ASN A 78 -6.83 24.19 12.58
C ASN A 78 -7.14 23.64 13.99
N MET A 79 -6.37 22.65 14.45
CA MET A 79 -6.49 22.01 15.75
C MET A 79 -5.21 22.15 16.55
N THR A 80 -5.29 22.02 17.87
CA THR A 80 -4.10 21.76 18.69
C THR A 80 -3.63 20.32 18.49
N LYS A 81 -2.36 20.05 18.76
CA LYS A 81 -1.80 18.69 18.71
C LYS A 81 -2.58 17.70 19.58
N GLU A 82 -2.95 18.12 20.79
CA GLU A 82 -3.73 17.32 21.73
C GLU A 82 -5.11 16.98 21.15
N GLN A 83 -5.80 17.98 20.61
CA GLN A 83 -7.11 17.79 19.96
C GLN A 83 -7.01 16.83 18.77
N PHE A 84 -5.96 16.98 17.94
CA PHE A 84 -5.73 16.12 16.79
C PHE A 84 -5.51 14.66 17.18
N VAL A 85 -4.63 14.42 18.16
CA VAL A 85 -4.36 13.08 18.70
C VAL A 85 -5.63 12.49 19.33
N ASP A 86 -6.29 13.21 20.22
CA ASP A 86 -7.48 12.71 20.93
C ASP A 86 -8.64 12.41 19.99
N THR A 87 -8.78 13.15 18.91
CA THR A 87 -9.87 12.97 17.96
C THR A 87 -9.63 11.82 17.00
N PHE A 88 -8.43 11.73 16.42
CA PHE A 88 -8.19 10.88 15.25
C PHE A 88 -7.25 9.70 15.50
N LEU A 89 -6.41 9.75 16.56
CA LEU A 89 -5.28 8.86 16.63
C LEU A 89 -5.27 7.98 17.88
N VAL A 90 -4.59 6.85 17.76
CA VAL A 90 -4.15 5.99 18.87
C VAL A 90 -2.64 5.80 18.73
N LYS A 91 -1.94 5.71 19.86
CA LYS A 91 -0.49 5.49 19.86
C LYS A 91 -0.17 4.03 19.57
N ASN A 92 0.72 3.80 18.62
CA ASN A 92 1.34 2.51 18.39
C ASN A 92 2.64 2.44 19.21
N GLU A 93 2.61 1.70 20.31
CA GLU A 93 3.75 1.64 21.25
C GLU A 93 4.93 0.83 20.68
N ILE A 94 4.68 -0.04 19.70
CA ILE A 94 5.72 -0.88 19.08
C ILE A 94 6.52 -0.06 18.06
N GLU A 95 5.82 0.67 17.20
CA GLU A 95 6.45 1.46 16.13
C GLU A 95 6.78 2.89 16.56
N HIS A 96 6.39 3.29 17.78
CA HIS A 96 6.53 4.67 18.28
C HIS A 96 5.91 5.73 17.35
N THR A 97 4.82 5.36 16.67
CA THR A 97 4.04 6.23 15.79
C THR A 97 2.62 6.35 16.31
N TYR A 98 1.80 7.13 15.61
CA TYR A 98 0.35 7.16 15.82
C TYR A 98 -0.37 6.56 14.62
N GLU A 99 -1.50 5.92 14.88
CA GLU A 99 -2.36 5.33 13.85
C GLU A 99 -3.76 5.93 13.94
N THR A 100 -4.44 6.02 12.79
CA THR A 100 -5.86 6.39 12.77
C THR A 100 -6.71 5.39 13.55
N ARG A 101 -7.74 5.88 14.25
CA ARG A 101 -8.58 5.04 15.13
C ARG A 101 -9.42 4.05 14.37
N ASN A 102 -9.95 4.45 13.23
CA ASN A 102 -10.99 3.72 12.54
C ASN A 102 -10.56 3.18 11.17
N LYS A 103 -11.34 2.21 10.68
CA LYS A 103 -11.34 1.73 9.31
C LYS A 103 -12.79 1.81 8.80
N PRO A 104 -13.02 2.48 7.68
CA PRO A 104 -12.09 3.28 6.87
C PRO A 104 -11.33 4.34 7.66
N CYS A 105 -10.14 4.74 7.13
CA CYS A 105 -9.29 5.77 7.74
C CYS A 105 -10.07 7.05 8.04
N ASP A 106 -9.87 7.63 9.22
CA ASP A 106 -10.56 8.85 9.69
C ASP A 106 -10.35 10.07 8.79
N PHE A 107 -9.28 10.06 8.00
CA PHE A 107 -8.96 11.13 7.04
C PHE A 107 -9.49 10.88 5.62
N LEU A 108 -10.20 9.77 5.38
CA LEU A 108 -10.81 9.51 4.07
C LEU A 108 -12.12 10.30 3.93
N GLU A 109 -12.16 11.21 2.97
CA GLU A 109 -13.35 12.00 2.64
C GLU A 109 -14.26 11.26 1.64
N GLN A 110 -15.51 11.70 1.53
CA GLN A 110 -16.52 11.08 0.66
C GLN A 110 -16.15 11.13 -0.83
N ASP A 111 -15.44 12.17 -1.25
CA ASP A 111 -14.95 12.33 -2.62
C ASP A 111 -13.68 11.52 -2.92
N GLY A 112 -13.19 10.76 -1.94
CA GLY A 112 -11.99 9.93 -2.06
C GLY A 112 -10.68 10.67 -1.78
N LYS A 113 -10.71 11.95 -1.39
CA LYS A 113 -9.52 12.69 -0.98
C LYS A 113 -9.12 12.40 0.46
N CYS A 114 -7.88 12.71 0.79
CA CYS A 114 -7.41 12.70 2.16
C CYS A 114 -7.65 14.06 2.79
N LYS A 115 -8.28 14.11 3.97
CA LYS A 115 -8.52 15.33 4.74
C LYS A 115 -7.22 16.08 5.07
N LEU A 116 -6.09 15.38 5.20
CA LEU A 116 -4.78 15.96 5.43
C LEU A 116 -4.17 16.64 4.18
N GLY A 117 -4.80 16.51 3.00
CA GLY A 117 -4.37 17.17 1.78
C GLY A 117 -2.89 16.95 1.45
N GLU A 118 -2.13 18.03 1.37
CA GLU A 118 -0.67 17.98 1.13
C GLU A 118 0.12 17.39 2.29
N CYS A 119 -0.42 17.47 3.52
CA CYS A 119 0.15 16.84 4.72
C CYS A 119 -0.07 15.33 4.79
N ARG A 120 -0.70 14.72 3.79
CA ARG A 120 -0.86 13.26 3.73
C ARG A 120 0.47 12.56 4.01
N PRO A 121 0.53 11.55 4.92
CA PRO A 121 1.76 10.89 5.30
C PRO A 121 2.51 10.28 4.10
N GLU A 122 3.84 10.35 4.14
CA GLU A 122 4.69 9.77 3.09
C GLU A 122 4.48 8.27 2.93
N SER A 123 4.24 7.55 4.03
CA SER A 123 3.86 6.13 3.99
C SER A 123 2.61 5.87 3.15
N CYS A 124 1.61 6.75 3.24
CA CYS A 124 0.39 6.66 2.44
C CYS A 124 0.60 7.08 0.97
N LYS A 125 1.53 8.02 0.71
CA LYS A 125 1.86 8.47 -0.66
C LYS A 125 2.62 7.39 -1.43
N LYS A 126 3.54 6.68 -0.75
CA LYS A 126 4.42 5.66 -1.34
C LYS A 126 3.77 4.28 -1.46
N TYR A 127 2.65 4.04 -0.77
CA TYR A 127 1.93 2.76 -0.88
C TYR A 127 1.51 2.50 -2.34
N PRO A 128 1.73 1.31 -2.89
CA PRO A 128 2.06 0.03 -2.26
C PRO A 128 3.56 -0.31 -2.19
N TYR A 129 4.45 0.62 -2.29
CA TYR A 129 5.92 0.50 -2.20
C TYR A 129 6.55 -0.40 -3.26
N THR A 130 5.86 -0.69 -4.34
CA THR A 130 6.35 -1.58 -5.40
C THR A 130 7.45 -0.95 -6.27
N ASP A 131 7.70 0.35 -6.14
CA ASP A 131 8.80 1.09 -6.76
C ASP A 131 10.06 1.18 -5.88
N GLN A 132 10.00 0.67 -4.64
CA GLN A 132 11.12 0.75 -3.71
C GLN A 132 12.12 -0.40 -3.96
N PRO A 133 13.41 -0.24 -3.62
CA PRO A 133 14.39 -1.32 -3.72
C PRO A 133 14.13 -2.45 -2.71
N GLU A 134 14.92 -3.51 -2.81
CA GLU A 134 14.88 -4.68 -1.92
C GLU A 134 13.55 -5.46 -1.97
N ARG A 135 12.96 -5.54 -3.17
CA ARG A 135 11.68 -6.25 -3.34
C ARG A 135 11.78 -7.73 -2.99
N LEU A 136 12.92 -8.35 -3.31
CA LEU A 136 13.14 -9.76 -2.98
C LEU A 136 13.10 -10.00 -1.47
N GLN A 137 13.60 -9.06 -0.67
CA GLN A 137 13.57 -9.14 0.80
C GLN A 137 12.18 -8.89 1.38
N SER A 138 11.40 -8.03 0.73
CA SER A 138 10.10 -7.54 1.21
C SER A 138 8.89 -8.19 0.53
N LEU A 139 9.04 -9.36 -0.09
CA LEU A 139 7.96 -10.03 -0.82
C LEU A 139 6.70 -10.32 0.03
N TYR A 140 6.81 -10.47 1.35
CA TYR A 140 5.63 -10.57 2.21
C TYR A 140 4.81 -9.27 2.23
N SER A 141 5.48 -8.13 2.28
CA SER A 141 4.79 -6.82 2.19
C SER A 141 4.14 -6.64 0.82
N VAL A 142 4.78 -7.15 -0.24
CA VAL A 142 4.19 -7.18 -1.59
C VAL A 142 2.93 -8.05 -1.61
N LEU A 143 2.94 -9.24 -1.01
CA LEU A 143 1.76 -10.11 -0.93
C LEU A 143 0.60 -9.41 -0.21
N ASN A 144 0.86 -8.73 0.90
CA ASN A 144 -0.16 -7.94 1.59
C ASN A 144 -0.73 -6.83 0.69
N ALA A 145 0.13 -6.17 -0.09
CA ALA A 145 -0.33 -5.15 -1.03
C ALA A 145 -1.14 -5.75 -2.20
N VAL A 146 -0.80 -6.93 -2.67
CA VAL A 146 -1.54 -7.67 -3.72
C VAL A 146 -3.00 -7.92 -3.33
N GLU A 147 -3.29 -8.12 -2.05
CA GLU A 147 -4.65 -8.33 -1.56
C GLU A 147 -5.51 -7.05 -1.53
N VAL A 148 -4.88 -5.87 -1.63
CA VAL A 148 -5.57 -4.58 -1.41
C VAL A 148 -5.45 -3.67 -2.62
N CYS A 149 -4.29 -3.59 -3.26
CA CYS A 149 -4.01 -2.66 -4.34
C CYS A 149 -4.17 -3.31 -5.72
N PRO A 150 -5.07 -2.81 -6.60
CA PRO A 150 -5.21 -3.32 -7.96
C PRO A 150 -3.92 -3.26 -8.78
N VAL A 151 -3.10 -2.22 -8.55
CA VAL A 151 -1.82 -2.07 -9.24
C VAL A 151 -0.82 -3.13 -8.77
N ALA A 152 -0.68 -3.33 -7.45
CA ALA A 152 0.19 -4.38 -6.91
C ALA A 152 -0.25 -5.77 -7.38
N PHE A 153 -1.56 -6.03 -7.42
CA PHE A 153 -2.12 -7.27 -7.96
C PHE A 153 -1.71 -7.47 -9.44
N GLU A 154 -1.88 -6.46 -10.26
CA GLU A 154 -1.52 -6.52 -11.69
C GLU A 154 -0.02 -6.70 -11.91
N ILE A 155 0.82 -5.99 -11.13
CA ILE A 155 2.28 -6.17 -11.16
C ILE A 155 2.63 -7.64 -10.90
N TYR A 156 2.06 -8.22 -9.84
CA TYR A 156 2.36 -9.58 -9.45
C TYR A 156 1.92 -10.61 -10.48
N GLU A 157 0.75 -10.41 -11.10
CA GLU A 157 0.26 -11.26 -12.18
C GLU A 157 1.10 -11.15 -13.46
N ARG A 158 1.63 -9.97 -13.76
CA ARG A 158 2.55 -9.79 -14.90
C ARG A 158 3.89 -10.44 -14.67
N LEU A 159 4.45 -10.32 -13.47
CA LEU A 159 5.69 -10.98 -13.10
C LEU A 159 5.58 -12.50 -13.20
N LYS A 160 4.47 -13.11 -12.77
CA LYS A 160 4.24 -14.56 -12.97
C LYS A 160 4.38 -14.96 -14.44
N LYS A 161 3.78 -14.18 -15.35
CA LYS A 161 3.84 -14.44 -16.79
C LYS A 161 5.26 -14.27 -17.34
N GLU A 162 5.96 -13.22 -16.94
CA GLU A 162 7.33 -12.92 -17.39
C GLU A 162 8.32 -13.98 -16.93
N TYR A 163 8.16 -14.50 -15.71
CA TYR A 163 8.95 -15.60 -15.18
C TYR A 163 8.47 -16.98 -15.63
N HIS A 164 7.47 -17.06 -16.53
CA HIS A 164 6.87 -18.31 -16.98
C HIS A 164 6.48 -19.24 -15.84
N PHE A 165 5.99 -18.63 -14.74
CA PHE A 165 5.56 -19.36 -13.57
C PHE A 165 4.19 -20.01 -13.85
N GLU A 166 4.19 -21.34 -13.98
CA GLU A 166 2.98 -22.15 -14.07
C GLU A 166 2.75 -22.83 -12.72
N ASN A 167 1.54 -22.70 -12.20
CA ASN A 167 1.11 -23.40 -11.00
C ASN A 167 1.11 -24.91 -11.29
N ARG A 168 1.88 -25.67 -10.55
CA ARG A 168 1.99 -27.14 -10.68
C ARG A 168 0.98 -27.87 -9.81
#